data_e25d6d51ba2c37c4984e19780d936172
#
_entry.id   e25d6d51ba2c37c4984e19780d936172
#
_cell.length_a   1.000
_cell.length_b   1.000
_cell.length_c   1.000
_cell.angle_alpha   90.00
_cell.angle_beta   90.00
_cell.angle_gamma   90.00
#
_symmetry.space_group_name_H-M   'P 1'
#
loop_
_entity.id
_entity.type
_entity.pdbx_description
1 polymer ?
#
loop_
_entity_poly.entity_id
_entity_poly.type
_entity_poly.pdbx_seq_one_letter_code
_entity_poly.pdbx_strand_id
1 'polypeptide(L)'
;MAVSVSIVDVAAYILARESTMVTLKLHKLAFYAQAAHLVRHASPLFPEDFHAWVVGPVSPELYHLHRGKLLIRPGELPSGNPSAPTDAQRALIDRVCA
;
A
#
# COMPACT_ATOMS: atom_id res chain seq x y z
N MET A 1 7.64 -7.21 -20.90
CA MET A 1 8.04 -6.15 -19.99
C MET A 1 7.21 -6.20 -18.71
N ALA A 2 7.86 -6.19 -17.58
CA ALA A 2 7.13 -6.23 -16.32
C ALA A 2 6.43 -4.90 -16.06
N VAL A 3 5.15 -4.95 -15.70
CA VAL A 3 4.42 -3.78 -15.25
C VAL A 3 4.70 -3.61 -13.77
N SER A 4 5.24 -2.46 -13.39
CA SER A 4 5.51 -2.17 -11.99
C SER A 4 4.23 -1.81 -11.27
N VAL A 5 4.01 -2.44 -10.12
CA VAL A 5 2.94 -2.06 -9.21
C VAL A 5 3.42 -0.88 -8.39
N SER A 6 2.59 0.14 -8.23
CA SER A 6 2.91 1.29 -7.38
C SER A 6 2.38 1.10 -5.97
N ILE A 7 2.90 1.90 -5.02
CA ILE A 7 2.35 1.90 -3.66
C ILE A 7 0.88 2.31 -3.67
N VAL A 8 0.47 3.17 -4.60
CA VAL A 8 -0.92 3.62 -4.70
C VAL A 8 -1.81 2.47 -5.15
N ASP A 9 -1.33 1.61 -6.06
CA ASP A 9 -2.04 0.40 -6.48
C ASP A 9 -2.23 -0.57 -5.30
N VAL A 10 -1.17 -0.78 -4.53
CA VAL A 10 -1.21 -1.66 -3.36
C VAL A 10 -2.17 -1.09 -2.32
N ALA A 11 -2.12 0.21 -2.07
CA ALA A 11 -3.02 0.89 -1.13
C ALA A 11 -4.47 0.78 -1.59
N ALA A 12 -4.74 0.96 -2.88
CA ALA A 12 -6.08 0.81 -3.43
C ALA A 12 -6.61 -0.61 -3.24
N TYR A 13 -5.77 -1.61 -3.44
CA TYR A 13 -6.13 -2.99 -3.19
C TYR A 13 -6.42 -3.25 -1.71
N ILE A 14 -5.58 -2.74 -0.81
CA ILE A 14 -5.79 -2.87 0.64
C ILE A 14 -7.14 -2.27 1.04
N LEU A 15 -7.46 -1.09 0.53
CA LEU A 15 -8.75 -0.44 0.83
C LEU A 15 -9.93 -1.24 0.29
N ALA A 16 -9.81 -1.78 -0.92
CA ALA A 16 -10.87 -2.59 -1.50
C ALA A 16 -11.13 -3.86 -0.66
N ARG A 17 -10.08 -4.41 -0.07
CA ARG A 17 -10.17 -5.61 0.76
C ARG A 17 -10.66 -5.30 2.18
N GLU A 18 -10.07 -4.27 2.82
CA GLU A 18 -10.27 -4.00 4.25
C GLU A 18 -11.34 -2.96 4.53
N SER A 19 -11.78 -2.22 3.50
CA SER A 19 -12.73 -1.13 3.65
C SER A 19 -12.10 0.10 4.32
N THR A 20 -12.91 1.00 4.84
CA THR A 20 -12.48 2.27 5.44
C THR A 20 -11.51 2.05 6.61
N MET A 21 -10.46 2.84 6.66
CA MET A 21 -9.50 2.77 7.75
C MET A 21 -8.85 4.13 8.01
N VAL A 22 -8.18 4.24 9.15
CA VAL A 22 -7.33 5.39 9.47
C VAL A 22 -6.16 5.40 8.48
N THR A 23 -5.83 6.59 7.96
CA THR A 23 -4.77 6.73 6.94
C THR A 23 -3.42 6.20 7.40
N LEU A 24 -3.06 6.39 8.67
CA LEU A 24 -1.80 5.86 9.20
C LEU A 24 -1.76 4.33 9.20
N LYS A 25 -2.89 3.67 9.39
CA LYS A 25 -2.95 2.20 9.29
C LYS A 25 -2.68 1.75 7.86
N LEU A 26 -3.17 2.48 6.87
CA LEU A 26 -2.91 2.17 5.47
C LEU A 26 -1.41 2.22 5.17
N HIS A 27 -0.71 3.24 5.65
CA HIS A 27 0.75 3.32 5.49
C HIS A 27 1.46 2.14 6.14
N LYS A 28 1.05 1.73 7.33
CA LYS A 28 1.65 0.59 8.04
C LYS A 28 1.44 -0.71 7.27
N LEU A 29 0.22 -0.95 6.78
CA LEU A 29 -0.08 -2.17 6.01
C LEU A 29 0.73 -2.20 4.71
N ALA A 30 0.84 -1.08 4.01
CA ALA A 30 1.65 -1.01 2.80
C ALA A 30 3.13 -1.23 3.12
N PHE A 31 3.62 -0.68 4.23
CA PHE A 31 4.99 -0.89 4.68
C PHE A 31 5.27 -2.37 4.98
N TYR A 32 4.38 -3.03 5.70
CA TYR A 32 4.53 -4.46 6.00
C TYR A 32 4.47 -5.31 4.75
N ALA A 33 3.63 -4.96 3.78
CA ALA A 33 3.58 -5.65 2.50
C ALA A 33 4.91 -5.53 1.75
N GLN A 34 5.51 -4.34 1.74
CA GLN A 34 6.81 -4.12 1.13
C GLN A 34 7.89 -4.95 1.82
N ALA A 35 7.91 -4.92 3.16
CA ALA A 35 8.89 -5.67 3.94
C ALA A 35 8.75 -7.19 3.70
N ALA A 36 7.54 -7.70 3.70
CA ALA A 36 7.28 -9.11 3.46
C ALA A 36 7.72 -9.54 2.06
N HIS A 37 7.50 -8.67 1.06
CA HIS A 37 7.92 -8.95 -0.31
C HIS A 37 9.45 -8.98 -0.43
N LEU A 38 10.13 -8.04 0.23
CA LEU A 38 11.60 -8.00 0.24
C LEU A 38 12.19 -9.26 0.87
N VAL A 39 11.61 -9.73 1.98
CA VAL A 39 12.08 -10.94 2.65
C VAL A 39 11.86 -12.17 1.77
N ARG A 40 10.71 -12.27 1.11
CA ARG A 40 10.33 -13.45 0.36
C ARG A 40 11.00 -13.52 -1.02
N HIS A 41 11.15 -12.39 -1.69
CA HIS A 41 11.57 -12.33 -3.10
C HIS A 41 12.88 -11.59 -3.32
N ALA A 42 13.48 -11.01 -2.26
CA ALA A 42 14.71 -10.20 -2.34
C ALA A 42 14.57 -9.03 -3.34
N SER A 43 13.35 -8.56 -3.54
CA SER A 43 13.05 -7.42 -4.43
C SER A 43 11.85 -6.66 -3.90
N PRO A 44 11.75 -5.35 -4.17
CA PRO A 44 10.62 -4.57 -3.68
C PRO A 44 9.32 -4.90 -4.42
N LEU A 45 8.21 -4.79 -3.71
CA LEU A 45 6.88 -4.93 -4.28
C LEU A 45 6.55 -3.71 -5.15
N PHE A 46 6.96 -2.53 -4.68
CA PHE A 46 6.78 -1.27 -5.40
C PHE A 46 8.02 -0.39 -5.22
N PRO A 47 8.27 0.56 -6.15
CA PRO A 47 9.51 1.34 -6.14
C PRO A 47 9.54 2.50 -5.15
N GLU A 48 8.38 2.95 -4.66
CA GLU A 48 8.31 4.11 -3.77
C GLU A 48 8.94 3.81 -2.41
N ASP A 49 9.57 4.82 -1.81
CA ASP A 49 10.22 4.69 -0.52
C ASP A 49 9.32 5.12 0.64
N PHE A 50 9.67 4.66 1.84
CA PHE A 50 9.06 5.13 3.06
C PHE A 50 10.03 6.02 3.83
N HIS A 51 9.48 7.04 4.49
CA HIS A 51 10.23 7.90 5.40
C HIS A 51 9.84 7.58 6.83
N ALA A 52 10.81 7.67 7.74
CA ALA A 52 10.58 7.44 9.16
C ALA A 52 10.10 8.74 9.80
N TRP A 53 8.80 8.89 9.98
CA TRP A 53 8.21 10.02 10.69
C TRP A 53 7.88 9.61 12.12
N VAL A 54 7.62 10.60 12.99
CA VAL A 54 7.28 10.34 14.39
C VAL A 54 6.09 9.38 14.53
N VAL A 55 5.13 9.48 13.61
CA VAL A 55 3.93 8.63 13.61
C VAL A 55 4.17 7.23 13.03
N GLY A 56 5.37 6.95 12.52
CA GLY A 56 5.71 5.68 11.90
C GLY A 56 6.14 5.84 10.45
N PRO A 57 6.22 4.74 9.69
CA PRO A 57 6.61 4.81 8.28
C PRO A 57 5.53 5.50 7.46
N VAL A 58 5.94 6.45 6.62
CA VAL A 58 5.04 7.21 5.77
C VAL A 58 5.61 7.26 4.35
N SER A 59 4.78 6.94 3.37
CA SER A 59 5.10 7.15 1.96
C SER A 59 4.67 8.57 1.59
N PRO A 60 5.61 9.44 1.17
CA PRO A 60 5.22 10.79 0.74
C PRO A 60 4.22 10.81 -0.40
N GLU A 61 4.37 9.90 -1.37
CA GLU A 61 3.46 9.79 -2.51
C GLU A 61 2.04 9.51 -2.07
N LEU A 62 1.88 8.54 -1.17
CA LEU A 62 0.57 8.17 -0.64
C LEU A 62 0.02 9.29 0.25
N TYR A 63 0.88 9.89 1.08
CA TYR A 63 0.48 10.98 1.96
C TYR A 63 -0.15 12.15 1.20
N HIS A 64 0.46 12.55 0.09
CA HIS A 64 -0.07 13.65 -0.72
C HIS A 64 -1.49 13.38 -1.23
N LEU A 65 -1.83 12.11 -1.45
CA LEU A 65 -3.15 11.75 -1.99
C LEU A 65 -4.26 11.79 -0.95
N HIS A 66 -3.92 11.61 0.34
CA HIS A 66 -4.93 11.64 1.41
C HIS A 66 -4.76 12.82 2.36
N ARG A 67 -3.91 13.77 2.01
CA ARG A 67 -3.62 14.93 2.84
C ARG A 67 -4.90 15.63 3.27
N GLY A 68 -4.99 15.89 4.58
CA GLY A 68 -6.18 16.51 5.16
C GLY A 68 -7.24 15.52 5.60
N LYS A 69 -7.04 14.21 5.36
CA LYS A 69 -7.98 13.16 5.78
C LYS A 69 -7.40 12.37 6.94
N LEU A 70 -8.23 12.04 7.90
CA LEU A 70 -7.89 11.10 8.98
C LEU A 70 -8.31 9.70 8.60
N LEU A 71 -9.45 9.55 7.94
CA LEU A 71 -9.98 8.30 7.44
C LEU A 71 -9.94 8.28 5.93
N ILE A 72 -9.75 7.09 5.35
CA ILE A 72 -9.77 6.91 3.90
C ILE A 72 -10.64 5.71 3.55
N ARG A 73 -11.40 5.86 2.46
CA ARG A 73 -12.39 4.88 2.01
C ARG A 73 -11.97 4.25 0.68
N PRO A 74 -12.49 3.03 0.37
CA PRO A 74 -12.34 2.49 -0.98
C PRO A 74 -12.81 3.51 -2.02
N GLY A 75 -12.04 3.63 -3.11
CA GLY A 75 -12.35 4.58 -4.18
C GLY A 75 -11.77 5.97 -3.99
N GLU A 76 -11.20 6.27 -2.83
CA GLU A 76 -10.61 7.60 -2.57
C GLU A 76 -9.15 7.70 -3.04
N LEU A 77 -8.63 6.67 -3.68
CA LEU A 77 -7.34 6.68 -4.36
C LEU A 77 -7.56 6.40 -5.86
N PRO A 78 -8.14 7.35 -6.60
CA PRO A 78 -8.52 7.09 -8.00
C PRO A 78 -7.34 6.85 -8.92
N SER A 79 -6.14 7.33 -8.56
CA SER A 79 -4.93 7.06 -9.34
C SER A 79 -4.37 5.66 -9.11
N GLY A 80 -4.86 4.93 -8.12
CA GLY A 80 -4.45 3.57 -7.86
C GLY A 80 -5.37 2.57 -8.52
N ASN A 81 -4.79 1.47 -9.00
CA ASN A 81 -5.54 0.38 -9.61
C ASN A 81 -5.54 -0.83 -8.68
N PRO A 82 -6.66 -1.17 -8.02
CA PRO A 82 -6.70 -2.31 -7.12
C PRO A 82 -6.55 -3.65 -7.83
N SER A 83 -6.67 -3.66 -9.15
CA SER A 83 -6.47 -4.88 -9.96
C SER A 83 -5.04 -5.04 -10.45
N ALA A 84 -4.16 -4.06 -10.23
CA ALA A 84 -2.79 -4.10 -10.70
C ALA A 84 -1.93 -5.19 -10.04
N PRO A 85 -2.04 -5.45 -8.71
CA PRO A 85 -1.26 -6.53 -8.12
C PRO A 85 -1.62 -7.88 -8.72
N THR A 86 -0.59 -8.69 -8.96
CA THR A 86 -0.78 -10.07 -9.45
C THR A 86 -1.41 -10.95 -8.36
N ASP A 87 -1.85 -12.14 -8.74
CA ASP A 87 -2.44 -13.08 -7.78
C ASP A 87 -1.46 -13.42 -6.65
N ALA A 88 -0.18 -13.61 -6.97
CA ALA A 88 0.84 -13.89 -5.96
C ALA A 88 1.06 -12.69 -5.04
N GLN A 89 1.05 -11.48 -5.59
CA GLN A 89 1.19 -10.25 -4.80
C GLN A 89 -0.03 -10.04 -3.90
N ARG A 90 -1.24 -10.28 -4.41
CA ARG A 90 -2.46 -10.20 -3.60
C ARG A 90 -2.44 -11.20 -2.44
N ALA A 91 -1.98 -12.42 -2.68
CA ALA A 91 -1.89 -13.43 -1.63
C ALA A 91 -0.95 -12.98 -0.51
N LEU A 92 0.17 -12.35 -0.87
CA LEU A 92 1.12 -11.81 0.10
C LEU A 92 0.51 -10.66 0.89
N ILE A 93 -0.15 -9.72 0.21
CA ILE A 93 -0.82 -8.59 0.85
C ILE A 93 -1.92 -9.08 1.78
N ASP A 94 -2.71 -10.07 1.34
CA ASP A 94 -3.79 -10.63 2.13
C ASP A 94 -3.27 -11.22 3.45
N ARG A 95 -2.11 -11.87 3.43
CA ARG A 95 -1.51 -12.41 4.66
C ARG A 95 -1.06 -11.31 5.61
N VAL A 96 -0.57 -10.20 5.07
CA VAL A 96 -0.17 -9.05 5.87
C VAL A 96 -1.38 -8.41 6.53
N CYS A 97 -2.49 -8.34 5.83
CA CYS A 97 -3.73 -7.74 6.33
C CYS A 97 -4.54 -8.65 7.25
N ALA A 98 -4.25 -9.93 7.23
CA ALA A 98 -5.00 -10.92 8.03
C ALA A 98 -4.84 -10.72 9.53
#